data_456cf641714295ec49015756e080fd5e
#
_entry.id   456cf641714295ec49015756e080fd5e
#
_cell.length_a   1.000
_cell.length_b   1.000
_cell.length_c   1.000
_cell.angle_alpha   90.00
_cell.angle_beta   90.00
_cell.angle_gamma   90.00
#
_symmetry.space_group_name_H-M   'P 1'
#
loop_
_entity.id
_entity.type
_entity.pdbx_description
1 polymer ?
#
loop_
_entity_poly.entity_id
_entity_poly.type
_entity_poly.pdbx_seq_one_letter_code
_entity_poly.pdbx_strand_id
1 'polypeptide(L)'
;MPDTKVIVIPEGKICDYVDGKFRNDTPEEYVRQTIEKRLVNEHKYSPKQIRIEYTLQLGSRKPRADIVVFKDNDVEQTQNNVYLIIECKKETVDARNAKDGVEQLKSYMSACPNCEWGMWTNGKQKEVFRKYVDDKGNLAFMDYNDIPSADGNLDDINRPKRNSLKNAYDDNLLFVFKTCHNHIHVNDGLQKQPAFFELLKVIFCKIEDERNIPKPLEFYTTSEERSNPDGQLTVRKRISKIFERVKRKHGKIFDANDEIKLSPRSLAYIVSELQKYSLLNTNIDIKGKAYEEIVGANLRGDRGEFFTPRNVMKMVVEMINPQVDEKVLDSSCGTGGFLVTAMTHVMAQLENDFAEEIGCKRKDWDSDTIKVFQDRISEMAASNFFGFDINPDLVKATKMNMVMNNDGSGNILQTNSLLPPHEWSDEFKTKLTEALGIMKSDIRNHTTLGYFNVIVTNPPFGSKIPVKDKNVLEQFELAHIWENDKTNNKWTMTERLQSSVPPEILFIERCTQLLVPGGRMGIVLPDAILGSPGLGYIREWLIKNHRIVASIDLHVDTFQPRNGTQTSVLFLQKKTAEQKQAEEASGTMADYNIFMAMVEKLSLIHISEPTRPRLIS
;
A
#
# COMPACT_ATOMS: atom_id res chain seq x y z
N MET A 1 -34.35 2.89 -8.45
CA MET A 1 -32.92 3.16 -8.66
C MET A 1 -32.84 4.16 -9.81
N PRO A 2 -32.18 5.30 -9.68
CA PRO A 2 -32.05 6.22 -10.80
C PRO A 2 -31.11 5.58 -11.85
N ASP A 3 -31.50 5.65 -13.11
CA ASP A 3 -30.75 5.19 -14.26
C ASP A 3 -29.35 5.83 -14.27
N THR A 4 -28.34 5.07 -13.90
CA THR A 4 -26.94 5.45 -14.08
C THR A 4 -26.64 5.35 -15.58
N LYS A 5 -26.69 6.49 -16.27
CA LYS A 5 -26.22 6.56 -17.66
C LYS A 5 -24.75 6.17 -17.67
N VAL A 6 -24.43 5.00 -18.22
CA VAL A 6 -23.05 4.59 -18.48
C VAL A 6 -22.49 5.52 -19.55
N ILE A 7 -21.60 6.41 -19.16
CA ILE A 7 -20.87 7.28 -20.09
C ILE A 7 -19.76 6.42 -20.73
N VAL A 8 -19.89 6.11 -22.00
CA VAL A 8 -18.84 5.42 -22.77
C VAL A 8 -17.77 6.44 -23.14
N ILE A 9 -16.60 6.30 -22.54
CA ILE A 9 -15.44 7.17 -22.85
C ILE A 9 -14.76 6.63 -24.12
N PRO A 10 -14.59 7.44 -25.19
CA PRO A 10 -13.90 7.03 -26.39
C PRO A 10 -12.44 6.65 -26.13
N GLU A 11 -11.88 5.74 -26.91
CA GLU A 11 -10.48 5.32 -26.79
C GLU A 11 -9.52 6.52 -26.93
N GLY A 12 -8.52 6.60 -26.04
CA GLY A 12 -7.56 7.71 -25.98
C GLY A 12 -8.13 9.04 -25.45
N LYS A 13 -9.31 9.01 -24.83
CA LYS A 13 -9.93 10.17 -24.22
C LYS A 13 -10.11 9.95 -22.70
N ILE A 14 -10.22 11.06 -21.98
CA ILE A 14 -10.61 11.12 -20.58
C ILE A 14 -11.79 12.10 -20.44
N CYS A 15 -12.70 11.81 -19.53
CA CYS A 15 -13.81 12.72 -19.22
C CYS A 15 -13.33 13.73 -18.18
N ASP A 16 -13.39 15.01 -18.50
CA ASP A 16 -13.00 16.10 -17.60
C ASP A 16 -13.89 16.11 -16.37
N TYR A 17 -13.28 16.23 -15.20
CA TYR A 17 -13.96 16.11 -13.90
C TYR A 17 -14.86 17.31 -13.61
N VAL A 18 -14.50 18.51 -14.08
CA VAL A 18 -15.23 19.74 -13.81
C VAL A 18 -16.30 20.03 -14.84
N ASP A 19 -15.97 19.94 -16.17
CA ASP A 19 -16.88 20.35 -17.23
C ASP A 19 -17.50 19.17 -18.02
N GLY A 20 -17.09 17.93 -17.73
CA GLY A 20 -17.60 16.70 -18.33
C GLY A 20 -17.24 16.50 -19.81
N LYS A 21 -16.37 17.32 -20.40
CA LYS A 21 -15.96 17.19 -21.78
C LYS A 21 -14.90 16.11 -21.96
N PHE A 22 -14.89 15.48 -23.12
CA PHE A 22 -13.85 14.54 -23.49
C PHE A 22 -12.59 15.25 -23.97
N ARG A 23 -11.47 15.00 -23.29
CA ARG A 23 -10.13 15.51 -23.62
C ARG A 23 -9.20 14.37 -24.01
N ASN A 24 -8.05 14.70 -24.62
CA ASN A 24 -7.04 13.69 -24.92
C ASN A 24 -6.42 13.15 -23.63
N ASP A 25 -6.27 11.84 -23.53
CA ASP A 25 -5.59 11.20 -22.40
C ASP A 25 -4.07 11.42 -22.56
N THR A 26 -3.56 12.42 -21.86
CA THR A 26 -2.15 12.81 -21.84
C THR A 26 -1.62 12.87 -20.42
N PRO A 27 -0.29 12.72 -20.18
CA PRO A 27 0.29 12.87 -18.86
C PRO A 27 -0.02 14.22 -18.18
N GLU A 28 -0.10 15.30 -18.93
CA GLU A 28 -0.45 16.62 -18.44
C GLU A 28 -1.93 16.69 -18.04
N GLU A 29 -2.81 16.09 -18.84
CA GLU A 29 -4.24 15.97 -18.52
C GLU A 29 -4.47 15.20 -17.25
N TYR A 30 -3.73 14.11 -17.02
CA TYR A 30 -3.82 13.35 -15.78
C TYR A 30 -3.47 14.21 -14.54
N VAL A 31 -2.42 15.02 -14.61
CA VAL A 31 -2.06 15.97 -13.54
C VAL A 31 -3.19 16.96 -13.32
N ARG A 32 -3.75 17.55 -14.39
CA ARG A 32 -4.85 18.50 -14.31
C ARG A 32 -6.09 17.91 -13.65
N GLN A 33 -6.53 16.72 -14.07
CA GLN A 33 -7.68 16.03 -13.50
C GLN A 33 -7.49 15.73 -12.00
N THR A 34 -6.27 15.38 -11.59
CA THR A 34 -5.95 15.18 -10.18
C THR A 34 -6.13 16.48 -9.39
N ILE A 35 -5.70 17.61 -9.94
CA ILE A 35 -5.86 18.92 -9.28
C ILE A 35 -7.32 19.36 -9.26
N GLU A 36 -8.10 19.14 -10.32
CA GLU A 36 -9.53 19.43 -10.35
C GLU A 36 -10.29 18.68 -9.25
N LYS A 37 -10.03 17.39 -9.11
CA LYS A 37 -10.60 16.57 -8.02
C LYS A 37 -10.21 17.14 -6.64
N ARG A 38 -8.96 17.59 -6.47
CA ARG A 38 -8.50 18.21 -5.22
C ARG A 38 -9.20 19.53 -4.94
N LEU A 39 -9.36 20.39 -5.94
CA LEU A 39 -10.10 21.66 -5.78
C LEU A 39 -11.52 21.43 -5.26
N VAL A 40 -12.23 20.47 -5.82
CA VAL A 40 -13.61 20.17 -5.43
C VAL A 40 -13.67 19.42 -4.09
N ASN A 41 -12.92 18.32 -3.94
CA ASN A 41 -13.06 17.42 -2.80
C ASN A 41 -12.29 17.89 -1.56
N GLU A 42 -11.07 18.44 -1.72
CA GLU A 42 -10.24 18.92 -0.59
C GLU A 42 -10.48 20.39 -0.27
N HIS A 43 -10.45 21.25 -1.32
CA HIS A 43 -10.53 22.70 -1.15
C HIS A 43 -11.95 23.25 -1.21
N LYS A 44 -12.95 22.40 -1.46
CA LYS A 44 -14.38 22.72 -1.41
C LYS A 44 -14.84 23.78 -2.40
N TYR A 45 -14.08 24.02 -3.46
CA TYR A 45 -14.54 24.89 -4.55
C TYR A 45 -15.66 24.21 -5.34
N SER A 46 -16.73 24.96 -5.62
CA SER A 46 -17.80 24.48 -6.50
C SER A 46 -17.28 24.34 -7.94
N PRO A 47 -17.67 23.28 -8.69
CA PRO A 47 -17.37 23.19 -10.12
C PRO A 47 -17.76 24.46 -10.92
N LYS A 48 -18.77 25.21 -10.45
CA LYS A 48 -19.19 26.48 -11.07
C LYS A 48 -18.16 27.60 -10.93
N GLN A 49 -17.29 27.55 -9.92
CA GLN A 49 -16.23 28.51 -9.69
C GLN A 49 -14.98 28.22 -10.53
N ILE A 50 -14.89 27.03 -11.14
CA ILE A 50 -13.69 26.55 -11.85
C ILE A 50 -13.89 26.68 -13.35
N ARG A 51 -12.87 27.14 -14.06
CA ARG A 51 -12.80 27.17 -15.52
C ARG A 51 -11.51 26.55 -15.99
N ILE A 52 -11.63 25.67 -16.99
CA ILE A 52 -10.53 24.92 -17.57
C ILE A 52 -10.12 25.57 -18.90
N GLU A 53 -8.81 25.63 -19.18
CA GLU A 53 -8.24 26.23 -20.38
C GLU A 53 -8.72 27.68 -20.60
N TYR A 54 -8.67 28.48 -19.52
CA TYR A 54 -9.15 29.86 -19.53
C TYR A 54 -8.20 30.79 -20.29
N THR A 55 -8.72 31.51 -21.30
CA THR A 55 -7.93 32.43 -22.09
C THR A 55 -7.69 33.74 -21.34
N LEU A 56 -6.41 34.08 -21.12
CA LEU A 56 -5.98 35.33 -20.52
C LEU A 56 -5.53 36.34 -21.61
N GLN A 57 -5.67 37.62 -21.33
CA GLN A 57 -5.14 38.68 -22.17
C GLN A 57 -3.82 39.17 -21.55
N LEU A 58 -2.70 38.96 -22.24
CA LEU A 58 -1.36 39.36 -21.82
C LEU A 58 -0.73 40.30 -22.87
N GLY A 59 -1.03 41.59 -22.79
CA GLY A 59 -0.71 42.51 -23.86
C GLY A 59 -1.36 42.11 -25.19
N SER A 60 -0.56 41.83 -26.20
CA SER A 60 -1.03 41.34 -27.50
C SER A 60 -1.23 39.82 -27.58
N ARG A 61 -0.77 39.08 -26.57
CA ARG A 61 -0.86 37.61 -26.53
C ARG A 61 -2.12 37.13 -25.80
N LYS A 62 -2.62 35.99 -26.20
CA LYS A 62 -3.80 35.31 -25.59
C LYS A 62 -3.45 33.90 -25.13
N PRO A 63 -2.61 33.73 -24.09
CA PRO A 63 -2.31 32.43 -23.55
C PRO A 63 -3.52 31.84 -22.86
N ARG A 64 -3.48 30.51 -22.63
CA ARG A 64 -4.47 29.79 -21.84
C ARG A 64 -3.85 29.35 -20.53
N ALA A 65 -4.51 29.67 -19.40
CA ALA A 65 -4.22 29.09 -18.12
C ALA A 65 -4.94 27.75 -18.00
N ASP A 66 -4.28 26.74 -17.46
CA ASP A 66 -4.83 25.39 -17.38
C ASP A 66 -6.09 25.34 -16.51
N ILE A 67 -6.05 25.96 -15.32
CA ILE A 67 -7.21 26.09 -14.43
C ILE A 67 -7.24 27.49 -13.84
N VAL A 68 -8.40 28.12 -13.81
CA VAL A 68 -8.67 29.32 -13.02
C VAL A 68 -9.84 29.10 -12.08
N VAL A 69 -9.80 29.74 -10.90
CA VAL A 69 -10.86 29.68 -9.90
C VAL A 69 -11.32 31.09 -9.56
N PHE A 70 -12.63 31.28 -9.50
CA PHE A 70 -13.29 32.49 -9.05
C PHE A 70 -13.70 32.37 -7.58
N LYS A 71 -13.67 33.49 -6.84
CA LYS A 71 -13.86 33.47 -5.39
C LYS A 71 -15.29 33.01 -5.01
N ASP A 72 -16.29 33.49 -5.74
CA ASP A 72 -17.70 33.20 -5.48
C ASP A 72 -18.42 32.72 -6.76
N ASN A 73 -19.52 31.99 -6.59
CA ASN A 73 -20.31 31.47 -7.72
C ASN A 73 -20.99 32.56 -8.56
N ASP A 74 -21.30 33.69 -7.92
CA ASP A 74 -22.09 34.80 -8.51
C ASP A 74 -21.23 35.91 -9.09
N VAL A 75 -19.89 35.77 -9.02
CA VAL A 75 -18.96 36.74 -9.60
C VAL A 75 -18.91 36.56 -11.11
N GLU A 76 -18.98 37.69 -11.85
CA GLU A 76 -18.75 37.69 -13.29
C GLU A 76 -17.38 37.08 -13.62
N GLN A 77 -17.36 36.06 -14.46
CA GLN A 77 -16.16 35.25 -14.75
C GLN A 77 -15.25 35.92 -15.78
N THR A 78 -14.78 37.09 -15.44
CA THR A 78 -13.82 37.88 -16.23
C THR A 78 -12.41 37.73 -15.68
N GLN A 79 -11.40 38.08 -16.50
CA GLN A 79 -10.00 38.04 -16.08
C GLN A 79 -9.72 38.86 -14.83
N ASN A 80 -10.44 39.96 -14.65
CA ASN A 80 -10.27 40.84 -13.47
C ASN A 80 -10.71 40.13 -12.18
N ASN A 81 -11.64 39.19 -12.25
CA ASN A 81 -12.21 38.49 -11.10
C ASN A 81 -11.60 37.14 -10.83
N VAL A 82 -10.56 36.75 -11.59
CA VAL A 82 -9.79 35.54 -11.30
C VAL A 82 -9.16 35.65 -9.91
N TYR A 83 -9.38 34.66 -9.06
CA TYR A 83 -8.88 34.60 -7.69
C TYR A 83 -7.63 33.72 -7.56
N LEU A 84 -7.64 32.56 -8.23
CA LEU A 84 -6.56 31.58 -8.20
C LEU A 84 -6.26 31.10 -9.64
N ILE A 85 -4.98 30.97 -9.98
CA ILE A 85 -4.51 30.37 -11.24
C ILE A 85 -3.66 29.15 -10.93
N ILE A 86 -3.90 28.05 -11.67
CA ILE A 86 -3.11 26.84 -11.56
C ILE A 86 -2.60 26.43 -12.93
N GLU A 87 -1.28 26.19 -12.99
CA GLU A 87 -0.58 25.64 -14.15
C GLU A 87 -0.18 24.19 -13.89
N CYS A 88 -0.61 23.31 -14.76
CA CYS A 88 -0.34 21.88 -14.72
C CYS A 88 0.61 21.52 -15.86
N LYS A 89 1.64 20.76 -15.59
CA LYS A 89 2.62 20.32 -16.58
C LYS A 89 2.86 18.81 -16.48
N LYS A 90 3.33 18.21 -17.56
CA LYS A 90 3.78 16.82 -17.54
C LYS A 90 4.97 16.65 -16.60
N GLU A 91 5.13 15.48 -16.03
CA GLU A 91 6.15 15.14 -15.02
C GLU A 91 7.60 15.48 -15.41
N THR A 92 7.90 15.60 -16.70
CA THR A 92 9.25 15.90 -17.22
C THR A 92 9.60 17.38 -17.25
N VAL A 93 8.65 18.29 -16.99
CA VAL A 93 8.89 19.74 -16.91
C VAL A 93 9.23 20.10 -15.47
N ASP A 94 10.37 20.76 -15.26
CA ASP A 94 10.80 21.26 -13.95
C ASP A 94 10.20 22.63 -13.63
N ALA A 95 9.96 22.92 -12.34
CA ALA A 95 9.43 24.20 -11.87
C ALA A 95 10.30 25.42 -12.27
N ARG A 96 11.61 25.22 -12.47
CA ARG A 96 12.56 26.24 -12.92
C ARG A 96 12.68 26.34 -14.43
N ASN A 97 11.86 25.62 -15.18
CA ASN A 97 11.86 25.73 -16.65
C ASN A 97 11.59 27.19 -17.06
N ALA A 98 12.43 27.72 -17.96
CA ALA A 98 12.36 29.16 -18.36
C ALA A 98 11.07 29.53 -19.09
N LYS A 99 10.42 28.53 -19.77
CA LYS A 99 9.23 28.77 -20.58
C LYS A 99 7.95 28.34 -19.85
N ASP A 100 7.96 27.14 -19.27
CA ASP A 100 6.78 26.46 -18.77
C ASP A 100 6.82 26.27 -17.24
N GLY A 101 7.76 26.94 -16.55
CA GLY A 101 7.94 26.90 -15.10
C GLY A 101 7.14 27.97 -14.34
N VAL A 102 7.54 28.21 -13.10
CA VAL A 102 6.85 29.13 -12.17
C VAL A 102 6.78 30.57 -12.65
N GLU A 103 7.72 31.01 -13.48
CA GLU A 103 7.72 32.38 -14.01
C GLU A 103 6.57 32.64 -15.00
N GLN A 104 6.12 31.59 -15.73
CA GLN A 104 4.90 31.63 -16.54
C GLN A 104 3.69 31.90 -15.66
N LEU A 105 3.54 31.13 -14.55
CA LEU A 105 2.45 31.31 -13.60
C LEU A 105 2.43 32.72 -13.00
N LYS A 106 3.58 33.22 -12.53
CA LYS A 106 3.70 34.59 -11.97
C LYS A 106 3.33 35.68 -12.98
N SER A 107 3.66 35.47 -14.24
CA SER A 107 3.26 36.37 -15.34
C SER A 107 1.73 36.39 -15.51
N TYR A 108 1.06 35.22 -15.44
CA TYR A 108 -0.40 35.13 -15.51
C TYR A 108 -1.08 35.78 -14.30
N MET A 109 -0.56 35.52 -13.08
CA MET A 109 -1.05 36.14 -11.85
C MET A 109 -0.92 37.69 -11.91
N SER A 110 0.16 38.20 -12.50
CA SER A 110 0.39 39.63 -12.64
C SER A 110 -0.59 40.29 -13.62
N ALA A 111 -1.03 39.55 -14.64
CA ALA A 111 -2.01 40.01 -15.61
C ALA A 111 -3.47 40.00 -15.10
N CYS A 112 -3.73 39.35 -13.97
CA CYS A 112 -5.03 39.27 -13.34
C CYS A 112 -5.03 40.14 -12.07
N PRO A 113 -5.68 41.34 -12.07
CA PRO A 113 -5.58 42.27 -10.94
C PRO A 113 -5.95 41.68 -9.59
N ASN A 114 -7.05 40.98 -9.52
CA ASN A 114 -7.60 40.40 -8.28
C ASN A 114 -7.12 38.95 -8.00
N CYS A 115 -6.21 38.41 -8.83
CA CYS A 115 -5.61 37.12 -8.56
C CYS A 115 -4.72 37.20 -7.33
N GLU A 116 -5.06 36.50 -6.26
CA GLU A 116 -4.27 36.47 -5.04
C GLU A 116 -3.36 35.24 -4.99
N TRP A 117 -3.77 34.11 -5.59
CA TRP A 117 -3.12 32.81 -5.44
C TRP A 117 -2.70 32.23 -6.77
N GLY A 118 -1.59 31.49 -6.74
CA GLY A 118 -1.12 30.71 -7.86
C GLY A 118 -0.50 29.40 -7.42
N MET A 119 -0.72 28.34 -8.19
CA MET A 119 -0.08 27.06 -8.00
C MET A 119 0.47 26.54 -9.31
N TRP A 120 1.71 26.08 -9.29
CA TRP A 120 2.35 25.35 -10.38
C TRP A 120 2.60 23.91 -9.94
N THR A 121 2.30 22.94 -10.81
CA THR A 121 2.57 21.54 -10.52
C THR A 121 2.77 20.69 -11.76
N ASN A 122 3.65 19.68 -11.67
CA ASN A 122 3.84 18.65 -12.67
C ASN A 122 3.49 17.25 -12.14
N GLY A 123 2.84 17.19 -10.99
CA GLY A 123 2.53 15.92 -10.32
C GLY A 123 3.63 15.38 -9.40
N LYS A 124 4.88 15.85 -9.55
CA LYS A 124 6.02 15.50 -8.68
C LYS A 124 6.55 16.69 -7.90
N GLN A 125 6.34 17.88 -8.43
CA GLN A 125 6.71 19.16 -7.82
C GLN A 125 5.46 20.01 -7.69
N LYS A 126 5.38 20.80 -6.62
CA LYS A 126 4.30 21.74 -6.36
C LYS A 126 4.90 23.02 -5.77
N GLU A 127 4.60 24.14 -6.38
CA GLU A 127 4.97 25.47 -5.89
C GLU A 127 3.70 26.33 -5.78
N VAL A 128 3.50 26.97 -4.64
CA VAL A 128 2.33 27.79 -4.36
C VAL A 128 2.77 29.20 -3.96
N PHE A 129 2.15 30.19 -4.57
CA PHE A 129 2.47 31.59 -4.35
C PHE A 129 1.22 32.37 -3.94
N ARG A 130 1.40 33.32 -3.01
CA ARG A 130 0.47 34.40 -2.78
C ARG A 130 1.03 35.68 -3.34
N LYS A 131 0.26 36.37 -4.20
CA LYS A 131 0.58 37.70 -4.74
C LYS A 131 0.18 38.74 -3.72
N TYR A 132 1.06 39.70 -3.47
CA TYR A 132 0.82 40.87 -2.62
C TYR A 132 1.59 42.11 -3.13
N VAL A 133 1.25 43.26 -2.57
CA VAL A 133 1.98 44.50 -2.84
C VAL A 133 2.85 44.78 -1.63
N ASP A 134 4.14 44.96 -1.83
CA ASP A 134 5.11 45.28 -0.78
C ASP A 134 4.96 46.73 -0.25
N ASP A 135 5.67 47.05 0.82
CA ASP A 135 5.65 48.38 1.45
C ASP A 135 6.14 49.50 0.50
N LYS A 136 6.80 49.15 -0.60
CA LYS A 136 7.28 50.05 -1.63
C LYS A 136 6.32 50.18 -2.81
N GLY A 137 5.19 49.51 -2.77
CA GLY A 137 4.19 49.48 -3.83
C GLY A 137 4.52 48.56 -5.00
N ASN A 138 5.52 47.67 -4.87
CA ASN A 138 5.88 46.70 -5.90
C ASN A 138 5.09 45.39 -5.72
N LEU A 139 4.78 44.78 -6.86
CA LEU A 139 4.19 43.46 -6.87
C LEU A 139 5.21 42.40 -6.43
N ALA A 140 4.85 41.61 -5.42
CA ALA A 140 5.70 40.55 -4.87
C ALA A 140 4.93 39.23 -4.72
N PHE A 141 5.67 38.13 -4.59
CA PHE A 141 5.14 36.78 -4.44
C PHE A 141 5.78 36.14 -3.22
N MET A 142 4.93 35.58 -2.35
CA MET A 142 5.35 34.86 -1.16
C MET A 142 5.02 33.37 -1.31
N ASP A 143 5.95 32.51 -0.97
CA ASP A 143 5.75 31.06 -0.98
C ASP A 143 4.79 30.63 0.11
N TYR A 144 3.87 29.72 -0.23
CA TYR A 144 2.92 29.15 0.70
C TYR A 144 2.92 27.62 0.66
N ASN A 145 2.46 26.99 1.76
CA ASN A 145 2.39 25.53 1.86
C ASN A 145 1.30 24.93 0.99
N ASP A 146 0.16 25.60 0.86
CA ASP A 146 -0.96 25.18 0.01
C ASP A 146 -1.84 26.36 -0.37
N ILE A 147 -2.76 26.14 -1.31
CA ILE A 147 -3.81 27.10 -1.67
C ILE A 147 -4.92 27.11 -0.61
N PRO A 148 -5.64 28.21 -0.42
CA PRO A 148 -6.76 28.24 0.52
C PRO A 148 -7.92 27.33 0.07
N SER A 149 -8.72 26.85 1.03
CA SER A 149 -10.02 26.25 0.74
C SER A 149 -11.07 27.34 0.53
N ALA A 150 -12.14 27.05 -0.18
CA ALA A 150 -13.22 28.00 -0.46
C ALA A 150 -13.86 28.57 0.82
N ASP A 151 -13.90 27.76 1.89
CA ASP A 151 -14.45 28.05 3.21
C ASP A 151 -13.39 28.17 4.31
N GLY A 152 -12.09 28.08 3.94
CA GLY A 152 -11.00 27.85 4.88
C GLY A 152 -10.34 29.13 5.41
N ASN A 153 -9.84 29.02 6.65
CA ASN A 153 -8.99 30.01 7.26
C ASN A 153 -7.52 29.78 6.84
N LEU A 154 -6.77 30.84 6.55
CA LEU A 154 -5.34 30.78 6.25
C LEU A 154 -4.50 30.17 7.39
N ASP A 155 -4.97 30.32 8.64
CA ASP A 155 -4.31 29.73 9.80
C ASP A 155 -4.28 28.20 9.72
N ASP A 156 -5.27 27.57 9.13
CA ASP A 156 -5.34 26.10 9.00
C ASP A 156 -4.30 25.56 7.99
N ILE A 157 -3.83 26.39 7.06
CA ILE A 157 -2.72 26.03 6.15
C ILE A 157 -1.41 25.90 6.94
N ASN A 158 -1.20 26.79 7.90
CA ASN A 158 0.05 26.88 8.68
C ASN A 158 0.04 25.97 9.92
N ARG A 159 -1.08 25.90 10.62
CA ARG A 159 -1.24 25.12 11.86
C ARG A 159 -2.59 24.40 11.87
N PRO A 160 -2.71 23.26 11.16
CA PRO A 160 -3.97 22.53 11.10
C PRO A 160 -4.38 22.06 12.48
N LYS A 161 -5.67 22.21 12.80
CA LYS A 161 -6.29 21.64 14.00
C LYS A 161 -6.76 20.21 13.69
N ARG A 162 -6.99 19.38 14.73
CA ARG A 162 -7.46 17.98 14.53
C ARG A 162 -8.76 17.91 13.72
N ASN A 163 -9.70 18.82 13.98
CA ASN A 163 -10.99 18.89 13.29
C ASN A 163 -10.90 19.46 11.88
N SER A 164 -9.79 20.13 11.52
CA SER A 164 -9.56 20.62 10.15
C SER A 164 -8.73 19.65 9.29
N LEU A 165 -8.27 18.53 9.86
CA LEU A 165 -7.57 17.49 9.08
C LEU A 165 -8.52 16.85 8.08
N LYS A 166 -8.02 16.63 6.86
CA LYS A 166 -8.77 16.07 5.73
C LYS A 166 -8.49 14.59 5.59
N ASN A 167 -9.53 13.80 5.37
CA ASN A 167 -9.35 12.40 4.96
C ASN A 167 -8.86 12.37 3.52
N ALA A 168 -7.85 11.53 3.26
CA ALA A 168 -7.44 11.28 1.90
C ALA A 168 -8.52 10.47 1.15
N TYR A 169 -8.64 10.71 -0.16
CA TYR A 169 -9.57 10.02 -1.05
C TYR A 169 -8.85 9.63 -2.35
N ASP A 170 -9.36 8.66 -3.08
CA ASP A 170 -8.80 8.16 -4.33
C ASP A 170 -7.25 8.01 -4.27
N ASP A 171 -6.55 8.59 -5.23
CA ASP A 171 -5.10 8.51 -5.37
C ASP A 171 -4.34 9.72 -4.80
N ASN A 172 -5.03 10.64 -4.10
CA ASN A 172 -4.37 11.86 -3.64
C ASN A 172 -3.24 11.59 -2.62
N LEU A 173 -3.38 10.60 -1.74
CA LEU A 173 -2.34 10.21 -0.79
C LEU A 173 -1.13 9.60 -1.52
N LEU A 174 -1.39 8.76 -2.52
CA LEU A 174 -0.34 8.21 -3.39
C LEU A 174 0.45 9.32 -4.08
N PHE A 175 -0.28 10.31 -4.62
CA PHE A 175 0.33 11.49 -5.25
C PHE A 175 1.24 12.25 -4.27
N VAL A 176 0.76 12.52 -3.06
CA VAL A 176 1.53 13.20 -2.01
C VAL A 176 2.76 12.39 -1.63
N PHE A 177 2.65 11.09 -1.44
CA PHE A 177 3.79 10.24 -1.11
C PHE A 177 4.83 10.20 -2.24
N LYS A 178 4.40 10.10 -3.51
CA LYS A 178 5.29 10.18 -4.68
C LYS A 178 6.01 11.54 -4.74
N THR A 179 5.31 12.62 -4.50
CA THR A 179 5.88 13.97 -4.45
C THR A 179 6.93 14.11 -3.36
N CYS A 180 6.63 13.67 -2.14
CA CYS A 180 7.56 13.69 -1.01
C CYS A 180 8.80 12.83 -1.27
N HIS A 181 8.61 11.60 -1.76
CA HIS A 181 9.71 10.71 -2.08
C HIS A 181 10.64 11.28 -3.17
N ASN A 182 10.05 11.82 -4.25
CA ASN A 182 10.82 12.46 -5.31
C ASN A 182 11.58 13.70 -4.79
N HIS A 183 10.97 14.48 -3.91
CA HIS A 183 11.63 15.64 -3.30
C HIS A 183 12.89 15.24 -2.52
N ILE A 184 12.81 14.16 -1.72
CA ILE A 184 13.96 13.61 -0.99
C ILE A 184 15.06 13.16 -1.97
N HIS A 185 14.67 12.40 -2.99
CA HIS A 185 15.61 11.88 -3.97
C HIS A 185 16.38 12.98 -4.69
N VAL A 186 15.68 14.03 -5.12
CA VAL A 186 16.24 15.15 -5.92
C VAL A 186 17.03 16.13 -5.05
N ASN A 187 16.53 16.49 -3.87
CA ASN A 187 17.10 17.58 -3.07
C ASN A 187 18.12 17.10 -2.02
N ASP A 188 17.95 15.91 -1.46
CA ASP A 188 18.88 15.35 -0.48
C ASP A 188 19.84 14.32 -1.11
N GLY A 189 19.69 14.02 -2.41
CA GLY A 189 20.58 13.11 -3.14
C GLY A 189 20.50 11.65 -2.67
N LEU A 190 19.50 11.29 -1.90
CA LEU A 190 19.33 9.92 -1.41
C LEU A 190 18.85 9.01 -2.54
N GLN A 191 19.38 7.78 -2.58
CA GLN A 191 18.86 6.76 -3.48
C GLN A 191 17.42 6.41 -3.11
N LYS A 192 16.69 5.75 -4.03
CA LYS A 192 15.24 5.48 -3.90
C LYS A 192 14.88 4.78 -2.60
N GLN A 193 15.59 3.72 -2.24
CA GLN A 193 15.30 2.93 -1.04
C GLN A 193 15.59 3.71 0.27
N PRO A 194 16.76 4.33 0.49
CA PRO A 194 16.97 5.21 1.64
C PRO A 194 15.96 6.36 1.72
N ALA A 195 15.61 7.00 0.59
CA ALA A 195 14.62 8.07 0.54
C ALA A 195 13.24 7.58 1.01
N PHE A 196 12.87 6.37 0.63
CA PHE A 196 11.63 5.74 1.09
C PHE A 196 11.61 5.52 2.62
N PHE A 197 12.68 4.99 3.21
CA PHE A 197 12.73 4.80 4.66
C PHE A 197 12.74 6.12 5.44
N GLU A 198 13.36 7.16 4.90
CA GLU A 198 13.27 8.50 5.52
C GLU A 198 11.84 9.06 5.47
N LEU A 199 11.14 8.92 4.33
CA LEU A 199 9.73 9.30 4.22
C LEU A 199 8.86 8.57 5.24
N LEU A 200 9.08 7.26 5.43
CA LEU A 200 8.33 6.47 6.40
C LEU A 200 8.53 6.97 7.83
N LYS A 201 9.75 7.35 8.24
CA LYS A 201 9.98 7.95 9.57
C LYS A 201 9.11 9.18 9.79
N VAL A 202 8.96 10.02 8.78
CA VAL A 202 8.12 11.23 8.86
C VAL A 202 6.63 10.87 8.91
N ILE A 203 6.19 9.87 8.14
CA ILE A 203 4.81 9.35 8.20
C ILE A 203 4.49 8.81 9.59
N PHE A 204 5.42 8.07 10.21
CA PHE A 204 5.26 7.60 11.59
C PHE A 204 5.16 8.75 12.60
N CYS A 205 5.94 9.82 12.42
CA CYS A 205 5.79 11.02 13.25
C CYS A 205 4.39 11.61 13.14
N LYS A 206 3.83 11.67 11.94
CA LYS A 206 2.48 12.18 11.69
C LYS A 206 1.42 11.31 12.40
N ILE A 207 1.49 9.99 12.25
CA ILE A 207 0.56 9.05 12.90
C ILE A 207 0.64 9.14 14.41
N GLU A 208 1.86 9.19 14.98
CA GLU A 208 2.07 9.27 16.44
C GLU A 208 1.52 10.59 16.99
N ASP A 209 1.69 11.70 16.27
CA ASP A 209 1.15 12.99 16.68
C ASP A 209 -0.37 13.02 16.64
N GLU A 210 -0.99 12.40 15.62
CA GLU A 210 -2.44 12.25 15.56
C GLU A 210 -3.01 11.38 16.70
N ARG A 211 -2.28 10.36 17.16
CA ARG A 211 -2.67 9.49 18.28
C ARG A 211 -2.53 10.16 19.65
N ASN A 212 -1.73 11.22 19.77
CA ASN A 212 -1.40 11.87 21.05
C ASN A 212 -2.50 12.84 21.51
N ILE A 213 -3.67 12.31 21.84
CA ILE A 213 -4.82 13.05 22.36
C ILE A 213 -4.66 13.15 23.91
N PRO A 214 -5.01 14.28 24.56
CA PRO A 214 -5.69 15.48 24.03
C PRO A 214 -4.77 16.62 23.56
N LYS A 215 -3.48 16.38 23.41
CA LYS A 215 -2.52 17.45 23.07
C LYS A 215 -2.79 18.03 21.67
N PRO A 216 -2.53 19.33 21.46
CA PRO A 216 -2.58 19.93 20.13
C PRO A 216 -1.57 19.27 19.20
N LEU A 217 -1.81 19.36 17.87
CA LEU A 217 -0.89 18.81 16.88
C LEU A 217 0.45 19.56 16.91
N GLU A 218 1.54 18.79 16.95
CA GLU A 218 2.92 19.28 16.86
C GLU A 218 3.52 19.03 15.48
N PHE A 219 2.88 18.18 14.67
CA PHE A 219 3.30 17.87 13.29
C PHE A 219 2.79 18.94 12.32
N TYR A 220 3.50 20.06 12.23
CA TYR A 220 3.20 21.16 11.31
C TYR A 220 4.46 21.93 10.93
N THR A 221 4.36 22.72 9.87
CA THR A 221 5.27 23.81 9.51
C THR A 221 4.48 25.01 9.00
N THR A 222 4.84 26.20 9.41
CA THR A 222 4.25 27.40 8.82
C THR A 222 4.97 27.73 7.50
N SER A 223 4.33 28.54 6.65
CA SER A 223 4.95 29.02 5.40
C SER A 223 6.22 29.83 5.67
N GLU A 224 6.24 30.58 6.75
CA GLU A 224 7.41 31.33 7.22
C GLU A 224 8.53 30.37 7.68
N GLU A 225 8.23 29.38 8.52
CA GLU A 225 9.22 28.38 8.95
C GLU A 225 9.82 27.62 7.77
N ARG A 226 9.01 27.30 6.74
CA ARG A 226 9.47 26.61 5.53
C ARG A 226 10.41 27.47 4.68
N SER A 227 10.17 28.78 4.61
CA SER A 227 10.87 29.69 3.72
C SER A 227 12.26 30.14 4.19
N ASN A 228 12.58 29.96 5.48
CA ASN A 228 13.86 30.41 6.04
C ASN A 228 14.61 29.31 6.80
N PRO A 229 15.97 29.35 6.83
CA PRO A 229 16.79 28.31 7.46
C PRO A 229 16.52 28.10 8.96
N ASP A 230 16.31 29.17 9.73
CA ASP A 230 16.08 29.07 11.18
C ASP A 230 14.71 28.44 11.48
N GLY A 231 13.71 28.79 10.68
CA GLY A 231 12.40 28.13 10.72
C GLY A 231 12.48 26.64 10.39
N GLN A 232 13.24 26.27 9.36
CA GLN A 232 13.46 24.87 9.00
C GLN A 232 14.15 24.08 10.13
N LEU A 233 15.11 24.67 10.82
CA LEU A 233 15.75 24.08 12.00
C LEU A 233 14.76 23.93 13.16
N THR A 234 13.84 24.87 13.33
CA THR A 234 12.78 24.81 14.35
C THR A 234 11.83 23.64 14.06
N VAL A 235 11.42 23.47 12.79
CA VAL A 235 10.63 22.31 12.36
C VAL A 235 11.39 21.01 12.65
N ARG A 236 12.67 20.93 12.29
CA ARG A 236 13.51 19.75 12.57
C ARG A 236 13.52 19.39 14.05
N LYS A 237 13.76 20.34 14.94
CA LYS A 237 13.75 20.12 16.40
C LYS A 237 12.39 19.59 16.87
N ARG A 238 11.29 20.14 16.34
CA ARG A 238 9.92 19.73 16.69
C ARG A 238 9.62 18.31 16.22
N ILE A 239 9.91 17.98 14.96
CA ILE A 239 9.67 16.64 14.42
C ILE A 239 10.60 15.58 15.04
N SER A 240 11.86 15.92 15.35
CA SER A 240 12.76 15.00 16.07
C SER A 240 12.22 14.60 17.44
N LYS A 241 11.59 15.53 18.18
CA LYS A 241 10.91 15.19 19.46
C LYS A 241 9.75 14.20 19.26
N ILE A 242 9.01 14.34 18.18
CA ILE A 242 7.96 13.35 17.83
C ILE A 242 8.61 12.01 17.52
N PHE A 243 9.71 12.00 16.74
CA PHE A 243 10.39 10.77 16.36
C PHE A 243 10.98 10.03 17.59
N GLU A 244 11.45 10.75 18.61
CA GLU A 244 11.85 10.12 19.88
C GLU A 244 10.66 9.38 20.57
N ARG A 245 9.44 9.90 20.47
CA ARG A 245 8.22 9.18 20.93
C ARG A 245 7.96 7.93 20.10
N VAL A 246 8.08 8.06 18.78
CA VAL A 246 7.94 6.94 17.83
C VAL A 246 8.93 5.82 18.15
N LYS A 247 10.22 6.13 18.34
CA LYS A 247 11.25 5.12 18.69
C LYS A 247 10.92 4.37 19.98
N ARG A 248 10.49 5.09 21.03
CA ARG A 248 10.12 4.46 22.32
C ARG A 248 8.93 3.51 22.18
N LYS A 249 7.95 3.85 21.34
CA LYS A 249 6.76 3.04 21.13
C LYS A 249 7.00 1.87 20.19
N HIS A 250 7.82 2.08 19.16
CA HIS A 250 8.07 1.12 18.09
C HIS A 250 9.53 0.67 18.05
N GLY A 251 10.10 0.31 19.20
CA GLY A 251 11.49 -0.17 19.31
C GLY A 251 11.80 -1.48 18.58
N LYS A 252 10.76 -2.20 18.10
CA LYS A 252 10.92 -3.37 17.20
C LYS A 252 11.16 -2.97 15.73
N ILE A 253 10.99 -1.69 15.37
CA ILE A 253 11.13 -1.15 14.02
C ILE A 253 12.29 -0.17 13.93
N PHE A 254 12.44 0.68 14.95
CA PHE A 254 13.44 1.74 15.00
C PHE A 254 14.40 1.51 16.16
N ASP A 255 15.69 1.57 15.85
CA ASP A 255 16.73 1.49 16.87
C ASP A 255 16.83 2.82 17.66
N ALA A 256 17.38 2.74 18.88
CA ALA A 256 17.57 3.92 19.73
C ALA A 256 18.41 5.01 19.05
N ASN A 257 19.35 4.60 18.19
CA ASN A 257 20.25 5.49 17.45
C ASN A 257 19.69 5.96 16.08
N ASP A 258 18.49 5.50 15.72
CA ASP A 258 17.86 5.96 14.47
C ASP A 258 17.54 7.46 14.55
N GLU A 259 17.89 8.18 13.48
CA GLU A 259 17.61 9.60 13.30
C GLU A 259 16.94 9.86 11.96
N ILE A 260 16.24 10.99 11.84
CA ILE A 260 15.78 11.52 10.56
C ILE A 260 16.97 12.20 9.88
N LYS A 261 17.44 11.64 8.76
CA LYS A 261 18.64 12.10 8.04
C LYS A 261 18.35 13.16 6.98
N LEU A 262 17.08 13.53 6.79
CA LEU A 262 16.67 14.54 5.83
C LEU A 262 17.29 15.90 6.17
N SER A 263 17.59 16.72 5.16
CA SER A 263 17.92 18.12 5.37
C SER A 263 16.76 18.86 6.05
N PRO A 264 17.01 19.92 6.85
CA PRO A 264 15.94 20.71 7.45
C PRO A 264 14.93 21.25 6.42
N ARG A 265 15.41 21.62 5.24
CA ARG A 265 14.58 22.10 4.12
C ARG A 265 13.64 21.00 3.60
N SER A 266 14.17 19.83 3.31
CA SER A 266 13.36 18.70 2.81
C SER A 266 12.37 18.20 3.86
N LEU A 267 12.78 18.16 5.13
CA LEU A 267 11.87 17.79 6.22
C LEU A 267 10.71 18.77 6.34
N ALA A 268 10.97 20.08 6.32
CA ALA A 268 9.93 21.11 6.37
C ALA A 268 8.96 20.99 5.17
N TYR A 269 9.48 20.72 3.97
CA TYR A 269 8.66 20.48 2.78
C TYR A 269 7.73 19.28 2.96
N ILE A 270 8.26 18.12 3.40
CA ILE A 270 7.46 16.91 3.58
C ILE A 270 6.39 17.10 4.66
N VAL A 271 6.74 17.79 5.75
CA VAL A 271 5.77 18.13 6.79
C VAL A 271 4.64 18.99 6.20
N SER A 272 4.96 19.98 5.37
CA SER A 272 3.94 20.85 4.73
C SER A 272 2.97 20.06 3.83
N GLU A 273 3.46 19.03 3.13
CA GLU A 273 2.61 18.21 2.27
C GLU A 273 1.68 17.28 3.06
N LEU A 274 2.17 16.73 4.18
CA LEU A 274 1.44 15.74 4.97
C LEU A 274 0.54 16.34 6.06
N GLN A 275 0.86 17.54 6.55
CA GLN A 275 0.21 18.12 7.75
C GLN A 275 -1.30 18.26 7.67
N LYS A 276 -1.85 18.46 6.47
CA LYS A 276 -3.27 18.67 6.24
C LYS A 276 -4.13 17.41 6.27
N TYR A 277 -3.51 16.23 6.11
CA TYR A 277 -4.24 14.97 6.07
C TYR A 277 -4.33 14.30 7.44
N SER A 278 -5.45 13.60 7.68
CA SER A 278 -5.55 12.62 8.76
C SER A 278 -5.17 11.25 8.22
N LEU A 279 -4.03 10.71 8.64
CA LEU A 279 -3.63 9.35 8.28
C LEU A 279 -4.37 8.31 9.12
N LEU A 280 -4.81 8.64 10.33
CA LEU A 280 -5.61 7.73 11.15
C LEU A 280 -7.00 7.50 10.57
N ASN A 281 -7.70 8.58 10.17
CA ASN A 281 -9.08 8.51 9.69
C ASN A 281 -9.20 8.23 8.19
N THR A 282 -8.09 8.28 7.44
CA THR A 282 -8.08 7.90 6.03
C THR A 282 -8.38 6.41 5.89
N ASN A 283 -9.20 6.06 4.88
CA ASN A 283 -9.57 4.69 4.57
C ASN A 283 -8.33 3.79 4.41
N ILE A 284 -8.39 2.58 4.96
CA ILE A 284 -7.30 1.61 4.96
C ILE A 284 -6.87 1.24 3.52
N ASP A 285 -7.83 1.12 2.61
CA ASP A 285 -7.53 0.79 1.21
C ASP A 285 -6.72 1.89 0.52
N ILE A 286 -7.04 3.16 0.79
CA ILE A 286 -6.32 4.32 0.25
C ILE A 286 -4.89 4.36 0.81
N LYS A 287 -4.72 4.18 2.12
CA LYS A 287 -3.40 4.11 2.77
C LYS A 287 -2.58 2.96 2.23
N GLY A 288 -3.18 1.78 2.16
CA GLY A 288 -2.53 0.57 1.68
C GLY A 288 -2.11 0.70 0.21
N LYS A 289 -2.98 1.21 -0.68
CA LYS A 289 -2.64 1.46 -2.08
C LYS A 289 -1.45 2.42 -2.20
N ALA A 290 -1.50 3.55 -1.50
CA ALA A 290 -0.41 4.52 -1.50
C ALA A 290 0.90 3.92 -0.98
N TYR A 291 0.83 3.09 0.06
CA TYR A 291 1.98 2.40 0.62
C TYR A 291 2.57 1.38 -0.35
N GLU A 292 1.77 0.47 -0.87
CA GLU A 292 2.20 -0.61 -1.78
C GLU A 292 2.83 -0.08 -3.05
N GLU A 293 2.27 0.98 -3.64
CA GLU A 293 2.80 1.62 -4.84
C GLU A 293 4.19 2.24 -4.59
N ILE A 294 4.37 2.92 -3.45
CA ILE A 294 5.67 3.50 -3.09
C ILE A 294 6.69 2.42 -2.74
N VAL A 295 6.31 1.42 -1.94
CA VAL A 295 7.18 0.27 -1.62
C VAL A 295 7.55 -0.47 -2.89
N GLY A 296 6.56 -0.81 -3.69
CA GLY A 296 6.74 -1.54 -4.93
C GLY A 296 7.65 -0.83 -5.94
N ALA A 297 7.68 0.49 -5.96
CA ALA A 297 8.58 1.27 -6.81
C ALA A 297 10.02 1.33 -6.30
N ASN A 298 10.26 1.16 -4.99
CA ASN A 298 11.51 1.51 -4.33
C ASN A 298 12.26 0.35 -3.67
N LEU A 299 11.57 -0.75 -3.31
CA LEU A 299 12.17 -1.91 -2.64
C LEU A 299 12.25 -3.16 -3.53
N ARG A 300 11.98 -3.04 -4.82
CA ARG A 300 12.04 -4.19 -5.73
C ARG A 300 13.48 -4.65 -5.92
N GLY A 301 13.73 -5.91 -5.56
CA GLY A 301 14.94 -6.61 -5.94
C GLY A 301 14.80 -7.24 -7.34
N ASP A 302 15.93 -7.55 -7.98
CA ASP A 302 16.02 -8.27 -9.28
C ASP A 302 15.63 -9.76 -9.19
N ARG A 303 15.14 -10.23 -8.03
CA ARG A 303 14.99 -11.66 -7.69
C ARG A 303 13.58 -12.23 -7.87
N GLY A 304 12.73 -11.64 -8.71
CA GLY A 304 11.39 -12.21 -8.98
C GLY A 304 10.37 -11.97 -7.85
N GLU A 305 10.56 -10.93 -7.05
CA GLU A 305 9.60 -10.49 -6.03
C GLU A 305 8.41 -9.82 -6.72
N PHE A 306 7.26 -10.49 -6.71
CA PHE A 306 6.02 -10.00 -7.33
C PHE A 306 5.03 -9.61 -6.23
N PHE A 307 4.54 -8.37 -6.31
CA PHE A 307 3.47 -7.94 -5.41
C PHE A 307 2.13 -8.47 -5.92
N THR A 308 1.41 -9.12 -5.04
CA THR A 308 0.06 -9.60 -5.33
C THR A 308 -0.89 -8.40 -5.43
N PRO A 309 -1.70 -8.29 -6.50
CA PRO A 309 -2.71 -7.25 -6.60
C PRO A 309 -3.73 -7.29 -5.44
N ARG A 310 -4.19 -6.12 -4.98
CA ARG A 310 -5.09 -6.02 -3.82
C ARG A 310 -6.40 -6.77 -4.00
N ASN A 311 -6.98 -6.75 -5.20
CA ASN A 311 -8.21 -7.49 -5.50
C ASN A 311 -8.02 -9.01 -5.34
N VAL A 312 -6.84 -9.54 -5.71
CA VAL A 312 -6.50 -10.96 -5.49
C VAL A 312 -6.35 -11.24 -4.00
N MET A 313 -5.59 -10.39 -3.26
CA MET A 313 -5.45 -10.54 -1.81
C MET A 313 -6.80 -10.52 -1.10
N LYS A 314 -7.68 -9.59 -1.48
CA LYS A 314 -9.02 -9.47 -0.90
C LYS A 314 -9.87 -10.71 -1.19
N MET A 315 -9.87 -11.18 -2.43
CA MET A 315 -10.57 -12.42 -2.81
C MET A 315 -10.07 -13.61 -1.98
N VAL A 316 -8.74 -13.77 -1.87
CA VAL A 316 -8.15 -14.90 -1.11
C VAL A 316 -8.55 -14.82 0.36
N VAL A 317 -8.46 -13.66 0.98
CA VAL A 317 -8.80 -13.46 2.39
C VAL A 317 -10.30 -13.66 2.64
N GLU A 318 -11.17 -13.15 1.77
CA GLU A 318 -12.63 -13.35 1.89
C GLU A 318 -13.01 -14.83 1.76
N MET A 319 -12.39 -15.57 0.83
CA MET A 319 -12.67 -17.00 0.64
C MET A 319 -12.11 -17.86 1.78
N ILE A 320 -10.93 -17.55 2.29
CA ILE A 320 -10.31 -18.25 3.41
C ILE A 320 -11.02 -17.93 4.73
N ASN A 321 -11.53 -16.70 4.86
CA ASN A 321 -12.31 -16.18 5.98
C ASN A 321 -11.65 -16.45 7.35
N PRO A 322 -10.47 -15.84 7.64
CA PRO A 322 -9.82 -15.95 8.93
C PRO A 322 -10.71 -15.40 10.05
N GLN A 323 -10.73 -16.06 11.21
CA GLN A 323 -11.55 -15.71 12.37
C GLN A 323 -10.73 -14.96 13.42
N VAL A 324 -11.42 -14.33 14.38
CA VAL A 324 -10.82 -13.45 15.41
C VAL A 324 -9.81 -14.20 16.30
N ASP A 325 -10.00 -15.48 16.55
CA ASP A 325 -9.17 -16.33 17.42
C ASP A 325 -8.10 -17.13 16.66
N GLU A 326 -8.04 -17.02 15.34
CA GLU A 326 -7.13 -17.79 14.50
C GLU A 326 -5.78 -17.12 14.29
N LYS A 327 -4.72 -17.91 14.31
CA LYS A 327 -3.38 -17.49 13.93
C LYS A 327 -3.19 -17.55 12.42
N VAL A 328 -2.91 -16.40 11.82
CA VAL A 328 -2.74 -16.21 10.37
C VAL A 328 -1.25 -16.02 10.06
N LEU A 329 -0.73 -16.76 9.11
CA LEU A 329 0.65 -16.65 8.64
C LEU A 329 0.70 -16.31 7.15
N ASP A 330 1.62 -15.40 6.80
CA ASP A 330 2.19 -15.29 5.46
C ASP A 330 3.67 -15.68 5.52
N SER A 331 4.01 -16.82 4.91
CA SER A 331 5.36 -17.41 4.96
C SER A 331 6.37 -16.76 4.02
N SER A 332 5.94 -15.83 3.17
CA SER A 332 6.74 -15.01 2.25
C SER A 332 6.10 -13.63 2.10
N CYS A 333 6.02 -12.90 3.23
CA CYS A 333 5.08 -11.80 3.40
C CYS A 333 5.36 -10.54 2.57
N GLY A 334 6.54 -10.43 1.96
CA GLY A 334 6.89 -9.30 1.12
C GLY A 334 6.67 -7.97 1.83
N THR A 335 5.67 -7.19 1.38
CA THR A 335 5.28 -5.90 1.98
C THR A 335 4.12 -5.99 2.96
N GLY A 336 3.65 -7.20 3.26
CA GLY A 336 2.58 -7.47 4.21
C GLY A 336 1.17 -7.25 3.68
N GLY A 337 0.99 -7.22 2.37
CA GLY A 337 -0.32 -6.97 1.76
C GLY A 337 -1.39 -7.98 2.19
N PHE A 338 -1.10 -9.28 2.16
CA PHE A 338 -2.01 -10.32 2.66
C PHE A 338 -2.32 -10.15 4.15
N LEU A 339 -1.31 -9.85 4.97
CA LEU A 339 -1.48 -9.71 6.41
C LEU A 339 -2.35 -8.51 6.77
N VAL A 340 -2.13 -7.35 6.12
CA VAL A 340 -2.97 -6.16 6.31
C VAL A 340 -4.40 -6.43 5.86
N THR A 341 -4.59 -7.13 4.73
CA THR A 341 -5.92 -7.47 4.22
C THR A 341 -6.63 -8.42 5.18
N ALA A 342 -5.94 -9.46 5.68
CA ALA A 342 -6.48 -10.40 6.65
C ALA A 342 -6.82 -9.72 7.98
N MET A 343 -5.92 -8.87 8.49
CA MET A 343 -6.17 -8.09 9.71
C MET A 343 -7.39 -7.18 9.56
N THR A 344 -7.53 -6.51 8.42
CA THR A 344 -8.69 -5.65 8.14
C THR A 344 -10.00 -6.44 8.11
N HIS A 345 -9.97 -7.64 7.52
CA HIS A 345 -11.13 -8.55 7.47
C HIS A 345 -11.56 -8.98 8.88
N VAL A 346 -10.60 -9.44 9.69
CA VAL A 346 -10.85 -9.86 11.09
C VAL A 346 -11.30 -8.69 11.97
N MET A 347 -10.74 -7.48 11.76
CA MET A 347 -11.19 -6.27 12.46
C MET A 347 -12.66 -5.94 12.18
N ALA A 348 -13.11 -6.12 10.94
CA ALA A 348 -14.50 -5.89 10.59
C ALA A 348 -15.44 -6.91 11.28
N GLN A 349 -15.01 -8.17 11.42
CA GLN A 349 -15.75 -9.18 12.21
C GLN A 349 -15.78 -8.75 13.69
N LEU A 350 -14.63 -8.44 14.29
CA LEU A 350 -14.53 -8.01 15.68
C LEU A 350 -15.40 -6.76 15.96
N GLU A 351 -15.51 -5.83 15.01
CA GLU A 351 -16.37 -4.65 15.15
C GLU A 351 -17.85 -5.04 15.19
N ASN A 352 -18.28 -5.98 14.34
CA ASN A 352 -19.65 -6.47 14.34
C ASN A 352 -19.98 -7.22 15.64
N ASP A 353 -19.10 -8.14 16.05
CA ASP A 353 -19.27 -8.92 17.28
C ASP A 353 -19.34 -8.01 18.52
N PHE A 354 -18.45 -7.01 18.58
CA PHE A 354 -18.44 -6.04 19.66
C PHE A 354 -19.67 -5.14 19.67
N ALA A 355 -20.15 -4.70 18.49
CA ALA A 355 -21.38 -3.93 18.38
C ALA A 355 -22.62 -4.74 18.81
N GLU A 356 -22.67 -6.04 18.53
CA GLU A 356 -23.69 -6.95 19.01
C GLU A 356 -23.61 -7.15 20.54
N GLU A 357 -22.40 -7.36 21.08
CA GLU A 357 -22.15 -7.55 22.51
C GLU A 357 -22.68 -6.36 23.34
N ILE A 358 -22.42 -5.14 22.89
CA ILE A 358 -22.84 -3.93 23.61
C ILE A 358 -24.23 -3.40 23.20
N GLY A 359 -24.86 -3.99 22.17
CA GLY A 359 -26.17 -3.58 21.65
C GLY A 359 -26.19 -2.20 20.99
N CYS A 360 -25.03 -1.68 20.55
CA CYS A 360 -24.87 -0.31 20.05
C CYS A 360 -23.96 -0.26 18.81
N LYS A 361 -24.34 0.49 17.78
CA LYS A 361 -23.55 0.63 16.55
C LYS A 361 -22.38 1.61 16.76
N ARG A 362 -21.29 1.39 16.05
CA ARG A 362 -20.05 2.19 16.14
C ARG A 362 -20.25 3.71 16.11
N LYS A 363 -21.19 4.19 15.32
CA LYS A 363 -21.49 5.64 15.22
C LYS A 363 -21.97 6.28 16.53
N ASP A 364 -22.49 5.45 17.44
CA ASP A 364 -23.10 5.86 18.70
C ASP A 364 -22.19 5.53 19.92
N TRP A 365 -20.94 5.04 19.67
CA TRP A 365 -19.97 4.72 20.73
C TRP A 365 -19.40 5.99 21.35
N ASP A 366 -19.30 5.98 22.67
CA ASP A 366 -18.58 7.02 23.42
C ASP A 366 -17.05 6.79 23.40
N SER A 367 -16.32 7.72 23.98
CA SER A 367 -14.84 7.68 23.99
C SER A 367 -14.27 6.47 24.73
N ASP A 368 -14.92 5.99 25.78
CA ASP A 368 -14.47 4.87 26.59
C ASP A 368 -14.72 3.55 25.85
N THR A 369 -15.87 3.41 25.23
CA THR A 369 -16.21 2.28 24.36
C THR A 369 -15.23 2.17 23.17
N ILE A 370 -14.93 3.29 22.52
CA ILE A 370 -13.93 3.34 21.43
C ILE A 370 -12.58 2.87 21.91
N LYS A 371 -12.16 3.29 23.11
CA LYS A 371 -10.87 2.89 23.69
C LYS A 371 -10.83 1.39 23.95
N VAL A 372 -11.84 0.81 24.59
CA VAL A 372 -11.93 -0.64 24.84
C VAL A 372 -11.86 -1.42 23.53
N PHE A 373 -12.54 -0.98 22.49
CA PHE A 373 -12.48 -1.60 21.17
C PHE A 373 -11.09 -1.50 20.54
N GLN A 374 -10.41 -0.34 20.66
CA GLN A 374 -9.05 -0.17 20.18
C GLN A 374 -8.06 -1.07 20.89
N ASP A 375 -8.21 -1.28 22.20
CA ASP A 375 -7.38 -2.19 22.99
C ASP A 375 -7.57 -3.64 22.51
N ARG A 376 -8.81 -4.09 22.25
CA ARG A 376 -9.10 -5.42 21.67
C ARG A 376 -8.48 -5.60 20.27
N ILE A 377 -8.58 -4.60 19.41
CA ILE A 377 -7.91 -4.63 18.09
C ILE A 377 -6.40 -4.78 18.24
N SER A 378 -5.80 -3.99 19.13
CA SER A 378 -4.35 -4.01 19.34
C SER A 378 -3.86 -5.36 19.86
N GLU A 379 -4.59 -5.98 20.77
CA GLU A 379 -4.31 -7.31 21.31
C GLU A 379 -4.41 -8.39 20.22
N MET A 380 -5.51 -8.40 19.46
CA MET A 380 -5.74 -9.32 18.34
C MET A 380 -4.65 -9.15 17.26
N ALA A 381 -4.33 -7.90 16.88
CA ALA A 381 -3.32 -7.62 15.87
C ALA A 381 -1.91 -8.06 16.31
N ALA A 382 -1.60 -7.92 17.61
CA ALA A 382 -0.30 -8.30 18.16
C ALA A 382 -0.12 -9.82 18.32
N SER A 383 -1.20 -10.59 18.47
CA SER A 383 -1.15 -12.03 18.80
C SER A 383 -1.42 -12.94 17.61
N ASN A 384 -2.18 -12.50 16.59
CA ASN A 384 -2.75 -13.41 15.59
C ASN A 384 -2.10 -13.33 14.21
N PHE A 385 -1.36 -12.28 13.87
CA PHE A 385 -0.79 -12.11 12.54
C PHE A 385 0.72 -12.30 12.53
N PHE A 386 1.19 -13.23 11.70
CA PHE A 386 2.59 -13.61 11.57
C PHE A 386 3.05 -13.45 10.13
N GLY A 387 4.25 -12.91 9.94
CA GLY A 387 4.86 -12.78 8.63
C GLY A 387 6.32 -13.17 8.64
N PHE A 388 6.74 -13.97 7.67
CA PHE A 388 8.14 -14.33 7.48
C PHE A 388 8.62 -13.84 6.12
N ASP A 389 9.83 -13.29 6.07
CA ASP A 389 10.52 -12.96 4.83
C ASP A 389 12.02 -13.07 5.03
N ILE A 390 12.74 -13.41 3.96
CA ILE A 390 14.19 -13.49 3.98
C ILE A 390 14.85 -12.11 3.86
N ASN A 391 14.16 -11.16 3.23
CA ASN A 391 14.67 -9.83 2.95
C ASN A 391 14.41 -8.89 4.15
N PRO A 392 15.45 -8.40 4.85
CA PRO A 392 15.29 -7.55 6.03
C PRO A 392 14.57 -6.22 5.72
N ASP A 393 14.71 -5.68 4.52
CA ASP A 393 14.05 -4.44 4.11
C ASP A 393 12.55 -4.65 3.91
N LEU A 394 12.14 -5.80 3.36
CA LEU A 394 10.74 -6.17 3.24
C LEU A 394 10.14 -6.47 4.62
N VAL A 395 10.85 -7.14 5.51
CA VAL A 395 10.44 -7.32 6.92
C VAL A 395 10.21 -5.97 7.59
N LYS A 396 11.13 -5.02 7.43
CA LYS A 396 10.98 -3.66 7.98
C LYS A 396 9.79 -2.94 7.36
N ALA A 397 9.63 -3.02 6.05
CA ALA A 397 8.48 -2.45 5.35
C ALA A 397 7.16 -3.09 5.82
N THR A 398 7.08 -4.41 5.94
CA THR A 398 5.89 -5.10 6.45
C THR A 398 5.55 -4.67 7.86
N LYS A 399 6.52 -4.59 8.78
CA LYS A 399 6.30 -4.05 10.14
C LYS A 399 5.70 -2.65 10.10
N MET A 400 6.24 -1.79 9.24
CA MET A 400 5.73 -0.43 9.07
C MET A 400 4.31 -0.42 8.52
N ASN A 401 4.00 -1.27 7.53
CA ASN A 401 2.64 -1.41 6.98
C ASN A 401 1.63 -1.85 8.05
N MET A 402 1.98 -2.84 8.86
CA MET A 402 1.13 -3.31 9.95
C MET A 402 0.85 -2.23 10.99
N VAL A 403 1.87 -1.45 11.40
CA VAL A 403 1.70 -0.33 12.35
C VAL A 403 0.82 0.78 11.79
N MET A 404 0.95 1.10 10.50
CA MET A 404 0.08 2.08 9.83
C MET A 404 -1.39 1.66 9.84
N ASN A 405 -1.64 0.35 9.94
CA ASN A 405 -2.98 -0.25 9.90
C ASN A 405 -3.39 -0.91 11.23
N ASN A 406 -2.92 -0.43 12.38
CA ASN A 406 -3.32 -0.81 13.75
C ASN A 406 -2.39 -1.76 14.54
N ASP A 407 -1.08 -1.78 14.22
CA ASP A 407 -0.01 -2.27 15.11
C ASP A 407 0.14 -3.79 15.31
N GLY A 408 -0.05 -4.56 14.25
CA GLY A 408 0.29 -6.00 14.23
C GLY A 408 1.77 -6.32 13.94
N SER A 409 2.72 -5.43 14.23
CA SER A 409 4.13 -5.56 13.79
C SER A 409 4.98 -6.56 14.58
N GLY A 410 4.47 -7.05 15.71
CA GLY A 410 5.25 -7.85 16.67
C GLY A 410 5.82 -9.15 16.10
N ASN A 411 5.08 -9.83 15.26
CA ASN A 411 5.36 -11.17 14.78
C ASN A 411 5.81 -11.21 13.32
N ILE A 412 6.32 -10.09 12.82
CA ILE A 412 6.95 -10.04 11.49
C ILE A 412 8.44 -10.31 11.68
N LEU A 413 8.90 -11.46 11.21
CA LEU A 413 10.22 -11.99 11.54
C LEU A 413 11.05 -12.26 10.29
N GLN A 414 12.34 -11.96 10.36
CA GLN A 414 13.27 -12.28 9.28
C GLN A 414 13.71 -13.74 9.37
N THR A 415 13.43 -14.51 8.32
CA THR A 415 13.97 -15.87 8.17
C THR A 415 13.85 -16.34 6.73
N ASN A 416 14.64 -17.32 6.35
CA ASN A 416 14.36 -18.15 5.18
C ASN A 416 13.40 -19.27 5.63
N SER A 417 12.15 -19.18 5.22
CA SER A 417 11.09 -20.14 5.59
C SER A 417 11.40 -21.58 5.16
N LEU A 418 12.23 -21.78 4.15
CA LEU A 418 12.59 -23.11 3.63
C LEU A 418 13.73 -23.79 4.40
N LEU A 419 14.47 -23.07 5.26
CA LEU A 419 15.52 -23.69 6.07
C LEU A 419 14.94 -24.74 7.03
N PRO A 420 15.72 -25.80 7.34
CA PRO A 420 15.36 -26.71 8.43
C PRO A 420 15.21 -25.95 9.76
N PRO A 421 14.24 -26.30 10.60
CA PRO A 421 14.01 -25.57 11.86
C PRO A 421 15.21 -25.49 12.80
N HIS A 422 16.13 -26.46 12.75
CA HIS A 422 17.35 -26.42 13.54
C HIS A 422 18.36 -25.36 13.07
N GLU A 423 18.31 -24.96 11.79
CA GLU A 423 19.13 -23.91 11.20
C GLU A 423 18.52 -22.50 11.33
N TRP A 424 17.27 -22.38 11.80
CA TRP A 424 16.72 -21.07 12.10
C TRP A 424 17.51 -20.37 13.20
N SER A 425 17.73 -19.06 13.06
CA SER A 425 18.48 -18.29 14.04
C SER A 425 17.86 -18.35 15.43
N ASP A 426 18.68 -18.26 16.48
CA ASP A 426 18.18 -18.26 17.87
C ASP A 426 17.27 -17.06 18.14
N GLU A 427 17.52 -15.92 17.51
CA GLU A 427 16.66 -14.75 17.60
C GLU A 427 15.27 -15.03 17.03
N PHE A 428 15.21 -15.62 15.83
CA PHE A 428 13.94 -16.01 15.20
C PHE A 428 13.17 -17.00 16.07
N LYS A 429 13.84 -18.08 16.51
CA LYS A 429 13.22 -19.11 17.39
C LYS A 429 12.68 -18.50 18.67
N THR A 430 13.44 -17.61 19.33
CA THR A 430 13.01 -16.95 20.57
C THR A 430 11.75 -16.13 20.33
N LYS A 431 11.76 -15.24 19.34
CA LYS A 431 10.62 -14.37 19.05
C LYS A 431 9.38 -15.17 18.62
N LEU A 432 9.56 -16.22 17.81
CA LEU A 432 8.46 -17.07 17.36
C LEU A 432 7.83 -17.83 18.52
N THR A 433 8.65 -18.44 19.39
CA THR A 433 8.13 -19.22 20.52
C THR A 433 7.47 -18.35 21.59
N GLU A 434 8.01 -17.16 21.87
CA GLU A 434 7.36 -16.16 22.72
C GLU A 434 5.99 -15.75 22.17
N ALA A 435 5.90 -15.47 20.87
CA ALA A 435 4.65 -15.06 20.23
C ALA A 435 3.61 -16.18 20.15
N LEU A 436 4.04 -17.44 20.02
CA LEU A 436 3.18 -18.60 19.99
C LEU A 436 2.82 -19.14 21.40
N GLY A 437 3.52 -18.72 22.44
CA GLY A 437 3.36 -19.23 23.81
C GLY A 437 3.84 -20.69 23.97
N ILE A 438 4.89 -21.09 23.24
CA ILE A 438 5.46 -22.45 23.23
C ILE A 438 6.94 -22.42 23.64
N MET A 439 7.52 -23.60 23.89
CA MET A 439 8.94 -23.70 24.21
C MET A 439 9.81 -23.88 22.94
N LYS A 440 11.06 -23.43 22.98
CA LYS A 440 12.03 -23.67 21.89
C LYS A 440 12.24 -25.16 21.58
N SER A 441 12.10 -26.00 22.60
CA SER A 441 12.17 -27.47 22.46
C SER A 441 11.05 -28.06 21.58
N ASP A 442 9.96 -27.32 21.37
CA ASP A 442 8.83 -27.79 20.56
C ASP A 442 9.13 -27.64 19.06
N ILE A 443 10.00 -26.71 18.71
CA ILE A 443 10.47 -26.50 17.32
C ILE A 443 11.74 -27.35 17.07
N ARG A 444 11.58 -28.65 16.87
CA ARG A 444 12.71 -29.59 16.69
C ARG A 444 13.04 -29.80 15.22
N ASN A 445 12.03 -30.09 14.42
CA ASN A 445 12.18 -30.43 13.01
C ASN A 445 10.90 -30.04 12.24
N HIS A 446 10.85 -30.33 10.96
CA HIS A 446 9.73 -29.99 10.07
C HIS A 446 8.41 -30.68 10.46
N THR A 447 8.43 -31.79 11.19
CA THR A 447 7.22 -32.54 11.58
C THR A 447 6.52 -31.95 12.81
N THR A 448 7.14 -31.00 13.49
CA THR A 448 6.63 -30.38 14.73
C THR A 448 6.14 -28.93 14.54
N LEU A 449 5.91 -28.49 13.30
CA LEU A 449 5.66 -27.07 12.97
C LEU A 449 4.17 -26.66 12.88
N GLY A 450 3.21 -27.48 13.22
CA GLY A 450 1.78 -27.21 13.06
C GLY A 450 1.24 -26.20 14.08
N TYR A 451 1.39 -24.88 13.83
CA TYR A 451 0.99 -23.81 14.76
C TYR A 451 -0.02 -22.82 14.20
N PHE A 452 -0.25 -22.78 12.88
CA PHE A 452 -1.09 -21.77 12.25
C PHE A 452 -2.40 -22.36 11.75
N ASN A 453 -3.49 -21.63 12.02
CA ASN A 453 -4.83 -22.03 11.58
C ASN A 453 -5.06 -21.69 10.12
N VAL A 454 -4.50 -20.56 9.69
CA VAL A 454 -4.67 -20.01 8.34
C VAL A 454 -3.31 -19.60 7.77
N ILE A 455 -3.08 -19.96 6.50
CA ILE A 455 -1.95 -19.43 5.72
C ILE A 455 -2.50 -18.77 4.47
N VAL A 456 -2.03 -17.53 4.20
CA VAL A 456 -2.28 -16.80 2.96
C VAL A 456 -0.95 -16.29 2.43
N THR A 457 -0.55 -16.75 1.24
CA THR A 457 0.81 -16.45 0.78
C THR A 457 0.93 -16.48 -0.75
N ASN A 458 1.85 -15.67 -1.27
CA ASN A 458 2.33 -15.72 -2.64
C ASN A 458 3.83 -15.99 -2.62
N PRO A 459 4.28 -17.26 -2.65
CA PRO A 459 5.69 -17.58 -2.58
C PRO A 459 6.45 -17.08 -3.82
N PRO A 460 7.78 -16.93 -3.75
CA PRO A 460 8.58 -16.58 -4.91
C PRO A 460 8.50 -17.69 -5.96
N PHE A 461 8.34 -17.32 -7.25
CA PHE A 461 8.28 -18.26 -8.35
C PHE A 461 9.58 -18.28 -9.15
N GLY A 462 9.93 -19.45 -9.67
CA GLY A 462 10.72 -19.52 -10.85
C GLY A 462 11.91 -20.48 -10.85
N SER A 463 12.10 -21.06 -12.01
CA SER A 463 13.24 -21.89 -12.36
C SER A 463 14.59 -21.16 -12.31
N LYS A 464 14.59 -19.81 -12.21
CA LYS A 464 15.83 -18.99 -12.15
C LYS A 464 16.48 -18.95 -10.76
N ILE A 465 15.73 -19.30 -9.71
CA ILE A 465 16.18 -19.30 -8.31
C ILE A 465 15.93 -20.65 -7.62
N PRO A 466 16.26 -21.80 -8.27
CA PRO A 466 15.97 -23.10 -7.69
C PRO A 466 16.80 -23.33 -6.42
N VAL A 467 16.19 -24.02 -5.47
CA VAL A 467 16.86 -24.49 -4.26
C VAL A 467 17.69 -25.72 -4.60
N LYS A 468 18.97 -25.70 -4.23
CA LYS A 468 19.95 -26.77 -4.52
C LYS A 468 20.60 -27.32 -3.26
N ASP A 469 20.42 -26.65 -2.12
CA ASP A 469 21.00 -27.08 -0.86
C ASP A 469 20.36 -28.39 -0.41
N LYS A 470 21.18 -29.42 -0.27
CA LYS A 470 20.75 -30.76 0.07
C LYS A 470 20.10 -30.82 1.46
N ASN A 471 20.64 -30.10 2.44
CA ASN A 471 20.07 -30.04 3.81
C ASN A 471 18.67 -29.43 3.80
N VAL A 472 18.43 -28.46 2.91
CA VAL A 472 17.10 -27.89 2.72
C VAL A 472 16.17 -28.88 2.05
N LEU A 473 16.63 -29.55 0.98
CA LEU A 473 15.80 -30.47 0.20
C LEU A 473 15.39 -31.73 0.97
N GLU A 474 16.25 -32.28 1.83
CA GLU A 474 16.01 -33.52 2.59
C GLU A 474 14.78 -33.49 3.49
N GLN A 475 14.28 -32.32 3.85
CA GLN A 475 13.09 -32.18 4.70
C GLN A 475 11.75 -32.17 3.93
N PHE A 476 11.79 -32.26 2.60
CA PHE A 476 10.61 -32.16 1.73
C PHE A 476 10.40 -33.42 0.90
N GLU A 477 9.25 -34.04 1.01
CA GLU A 477 8.81 -35.16 0.16
C GLU A 477 8.78 -34.74 -1.32
N LEU A 478 8.32 -33.51 -1.61
CA LEU A 478 8.23 -32.96 -2.95
C LEU A 478 9.60 -32.67 -3.58
N ALA A 479 10.68 -32.67 -2.80
CA ALA A 479 12.06 -32.55 -3.31
C ALA A 479 12.66 -33.89 -3.76
N HIS A 480 12.01 -35.01 -3.48
CA HIS A 480 12.46 -36.30 -3.95
C HIS A 480 12.09 -36.53 -5.42
N ILE A 481 12.76 -37.49 -6.06
CA ILE A 481 12.40 -37.96 -7.40
C ILE A 481 11.18 -38.86 -7.26
N TRP A 482 10.14 -38.58 -8.03
CA TRP A 482 8.93 -39.38 -8.10
C TRP A 482 8.88 -40.11 -9.44
N GLU A 483 8.59 -41.40 -9.41
CA GLU A 483 8.47 -42.26 -10.58
C GLU A 483 7.01 -42.54 -10.86
N ASN A 484 6.57 -42.35 -12.12
CA ASN A 484 5.20 -42.59 -12.54
C ASN A 484 5.05 -44.04 -13.05
N ASP A 485 4.28 -44.85 -12.36
CA ASP A 485 3.80 -46.10 -12.91
C ASP A 485 2.68 -45.84 -13.93
N LYS A 486 3.05 -45.81 -15.21
CA LYS A 486 2.13 -45.58 -16.32
C LYS A 486 0.99 -46.59 -16.41
N THR A 487 1.17 -47.78 -15.84
CA THR A 487 0.17 -48.85 -15.87
C THR A 487 -0.99 -48.53 -14.93
N ASN A 488 -0.67 -48.04 -13.74
CA ASN A 488 -1.64 -47.72 -12.69
C ASN A 488 -1.89 -46.23 -12.55
N ASN A 489 -1.20 -45.38 -13.36
CA ASN A 489 -1.22 -43.92 -13.27
C ASN A 489 -0.96 -43.39 -11.84
N LYS A 490 -0.03 -44.03 -11.13
CA LYS A 490 0.29 -43.74 -9.74
C LYS A 490 1.75 -43.26 -9.63
N TRP A 491 1.98 -42.22 -8.84
CA TRP A 491 3.31 -41.71 -8.53
C TRP A 491 3.85 -42.31 -7.24
N THR A 492 5.11 -42.76 -7.27
CA THR A 492 5.81 -43.30 -6.10
C THR A 492 7.06 -42.49 -5.81
N MET A 493 7.21 -42.01 -4.60
CA MET A 493 8.39 -41.31 -4.13
C MET A 493 9.56 -42.29 -4.00
N THR A 494 10.74 -41.86 -4.50
CA THR A 494 12.01 -42.59 -4.32
C THR A 494 12.82 -41.99 -3.18
N GLU A 495 13.85 -42.68 -2.71
CA GLU A 495 14.80 -42.13 -1.72
C GLU A 495 15.75 -41.09 -2.30
N ARG A 496 15.78 -40.89 -3.63
CA ARG A 496 16.71 -39.99 -4.32
C ARG A 496 16.15 -38.56 -4.37
N LEU A 497 16.99 -37.59 -3.98
CA LEU A 497 16.67 -36.17 -4.10
C LEU A 497 16.84 -35.67 -5.54
N GLN A 498 16.01 -34.73 -5.92
CA GLN A 498 16.24 -33.93 -7.12
C GLN A 498 17.48 -33.03 -6.91
N SER A 499 18.22 -32.74 -7.97
CA SER A 499 19.41 -31.86 -7.92
C SER A 499 19.07 -30.39 -7.63
N SER A 500 17.85 -29.99 -7.95
CA SER A 500 17.32 -28.66 -7.68
C SER A 500 15.80 -28.66 -7.79
N VAL A 501 15.13 -27.84 -6.97
CA VAL A 501 13.66 -27.72 -6.95
C VAL A 501 13.27 -26.26 -6.95
N PRO A 502 12.29 -25.83 -7.77
CA PRO A 502 11.74 -24.49 -7.71
C PRO A 502 11.15 -24.18 -6.33
N PRO A 503 11.35 -22.98 -5.78
CA PRO A 503 10.95 -22.65 -4.41
C PRO A 503 9.43 -22.78 -4.17
N GLU A 504 8.59 -22.44 -5.14
CA GLU A 504 7.14 -22.54 -5.03
C GLU A 504 6.67 -23.97 -4.71
N ILE A 505 7.35 -25.00 -5.20
CA ILE A 505 7.02 -26.41 -4.90
C ILE A 505 7.32 -26.71 -3.42
N LEU A 506 8.46 -26.24 -2.92
CA LEU A 506 8.85 -26.44 -1.52
C LEU A 506 7.96 -25.65 -0.56
N PHE A 507 7.49 -24.46 -0.96
CA PHE A 507 6.55 -23.67 -0.17
C PHE A 507 5.19 -24.33 -0.01
N ILE A 508 4.70 -25.12 -0.99
CA ILE A 508 3.48 -25.92 -0.83
C ILE A 508 3.61 -26.82 0.39
N GLU A 509 4.70 -27.57 0.49
CA GLU A 509 4.91 -28.49 1.59
C GLU A 509 5.26 -27.76 2.89
N ARG A 510 6.09 -26.70 2.86
CA ARG A 510 6.42 -25.91 4.05
C ARG A 510 5.17 -25.29 4.67
N CYS A 511 4.28 -24.73 3.88
CA CYS A 511 2.99 -24.22 4.38
C CYS A 511 2.14 -25.32 5.01
N THR A 512 2.14 -26.51 4.40
CA THR A 512 1.46 -27.70 4.97
C THR A 512 2.04 -28.10 6.32
N GLN A 513 3.38 -28.08 6.46
CA GLN A 513 4.06 -28.38 7.73
C GLN A 513 3.68 -27.35 8.82
N LEU A 514 3.57 -26.06 8.47
CA LEU A 514 3.24 -24.96 9.38
C LEU A 514 1.75 -24.91 9.79
N LEU A 515 0.85 -25.50 8.99
CA LEU A 515 -0.58 -25.58 9.31
C LEU A 515 -0.88 -26.60 10.41
N VAL A 516 -1.81 -26.25 11.30
CA VAL A 516 -2.43 -27.23 12.21
C VAL A 516 -3.25 -28.26 11.41
N PRO A 517 -3.50 -29.48 11.91
CA PRO A 517 -4.49 -30.37 11.33
C PRO A 517 -5.87 -29.68 11.23
N GLY A 518 -6.54 -29.78 10.08
CA GLY A 518 -7.77 -29.06 9.79
C GLY A 518 -7.58 -27.57 9.37
N GLY A 519 -6.38 -27.02 9.53
CA GLY A 519 -6.04 -25.66 9.11
C GLY A 519 -6.15 -25.50 7.59
N ARG A 520 -6.32 -24.27 7.14
CA ARG A 520 -6.57 -23.95 5.73
C ARG A 520 -5.60 -22.94 5.16
N MET A 521 -5.34 -23.03 3.86
CA MET A 521 -4.48 -22.07 3.17
C MET A 521 -5.02 -21.64 1.82
N GLY A 522 -4.72 -20.38 1.46
CA GLY A 522 -4.83 -19.84 0.12
C GLY A 522 -3.44 -19.52 -0.40
N ILE A 523 -2.99 -20.22 -1.41
CA ILE A 523 -1.64 -20.09 -1.96
C ILE A 523 -1.70 -19.75 -3.45
N VAL A 524 -0.94 -18.72 -3.88
CA VAL A 524 -0.80 -18.36 -5.30
C VAL A 524 0.29 -19.23 -5.90
N LEU A 525 0.00 -19.87 -7.03
CA LEU A 525 0.91 -20.83 -7.68
C LEU A 525 0.91 -20.60 -9.22
N PRO A 526 2.04 -20.88 -9.90
CA PRO A 526 2.05 -20.98 -11.35
C PRO A 526 1.14 -22.12 -11.84
N ASP A 527 0.42 -21.90 -12.93
CA ASP A 527 -0.48 -22.91 -13.51
C ASP A 527 0.22 -24.20 -13.93
N ALA A 528 1.53 -24.11 -14.20
CA ALA A 528 2.34 -25.30 -14.47
C ALA A 528 2.24 -26.36 -13.37
N ILE A 529 2.08 -25.96 -12.10
CA ILE A 529 1.90 -26.89 -10.97
C ILE A 529 0.63 -27.74 -11.17
N LEU A 530 -0.45 -27.11 -11.63
CA LEU A 530 -1.75 -27.74 -11.80
C LEU A 530 -1.89 -28.45 -13.17
N GLY A 531 -1.28 -27.91 -14.23
CA GLY A 531 -1.49 -28.34 -15.61
C GLY A 531 -0.39 -29.23 -16.20
N SER A 532 0.87 -29.12 -15.74
CA SER A 532 1.99 -29.85 -16.35
C SER A 532 1.93 -31.36 -16.08
N PRO A 533 2.01 -32.21 -17.13
CA PRO A 533 2.02 -33.66 -16.94
C PRO A 533 3.18 -34.16 -16.05
N GLY A 534 4.36 -33.57 -16.18
CA GLY A 534 5.55 -33.94 -15.40
C GLY A 534 5.44 -33.59 -13.90
N LEU A 535 4.50 -32.75 -13.51
CA LEU A 535 4.26 -32.35 -12.12
C LEU A 535 3.04 -33.06 -11.48
N GLY A 536 2.59 -34.17 -12.07
CA GLY A 536 1.46 -34.96 -11.57
C GLY A 536 1.66 -35.44 -10.13
N TYR A 537 2.89 -35.73 -9.71
CA TYR A 537 3.22 -36.15 -8.35
C TYR A 537 2.85 -35.08 -7.30
N ILE A 538 2.93 -33.79 -7.63
CA ILE A 538 2.55 -32.69 -6.72
C ILE A 538 1.05 -32.73 -6.48
N ARG A 539 0.25 -32.92 -7.55
CA ARG A 539 -1.21 -33.01 -7.44
C ARG A 539 -1.65 -34.22 -6.62
N GLU A 540 -0.99 -35.37 -6.83
CA GLU A 540 -1.25 -36.59 -6.02
C GLU A 540 -0.88 -36.36 -4.55
N TRP A 541 0.27 -35.72 -4.28
CA TRP A 541 0.69 -35.33 -2.94
C TRP A 541 -0.30 -34.37 -2.27
N LEU A 542 -0.80 -33.37 -3.02
CA LEU A 542 -1.81 -32.43 -2.54
C LEU A 542 -3.09 -33.14 -2.14
N ILE A 543 -3.64 -33.98 -3.00
CA ILE A 543 -4.87 -34.76 -2.72
C ILE A 543 -4.69 -35.69 -1.53
N LYS A 544 -3.52 -36.29 -1.38
CA LYS A 544 -3.20 -37.16 -0.23
C LYS A 544 -3.21 -36.41 1.10
N ASN A 545 -2.68 -35.17 1.10
CA ASN A 545 -2.45 -34.40 2.33
C ASN A 545 -3.57 -33.39 2.64
N HIS A 546 -4.36 -33.00 1.64
CA HIS A 546 -5.37 -31.96 1.75
C HIS A 546 -6.70 -32.36 1.14
N ARG A 547 -7.76 -31.69 1.61
CA ARG A 547 -8.97 -31.46 0.85
C ARG A 547 -8.78 -30.21 0.01
N ILE A 548 -8.91 -30.32 -1.31
CA ILE A 548 -8.89 -29.18 -2.22
C ILE A 548 -10.26 -28.51 -2.14
N VAL A 549 -10.32 -27.28 -1.65
CA VAL A 549 -11.57 -26.54 -1.46
C VAL A 549 -11.96 -25.80 -2.73
N ALA A 550 -10.97 -25.09 -3.31
CA ALA A 550 -11.19 -24.34 -4.54
C ALA A 550 -9.89 -24.18 -5.35
N SER A 551 -10.07 -23.95 -6.66
CA SER A 551 -9.00 -23.51 -7.58
C SER A 551 -9.54 -22.36 -8.41
N ILE A 552 -8.88 -21.20 -8.34
CA ILE A 552 -9.23 -19.98 -9.06
C ILE A 552 -8.12 -19.65 -10.05
N ASP A 553 -8.41 -19.78 -11.34
CA ASP A 553 -7.50 -19.34 -12.40
C ASP A 553 -7.55 -17.81 -12.53
N LEU A 554 -6.41 -17.15 -12.38
CA LEU A 554 -6.32 -15.70 -12.45
C LEU A 554 -6.11 -15.25 -13.89
N HIS A 555 -6.61 -14.05 -14.23
CA HIS A 555 -6.40 -13.49 -15.55
C HIS A 555 -4.90 -13.35 -15.87
N VAL A 556 -4.49 -13.63 -17.11
CA VAL A 556 -3.09 -13.62 -17.54
C VAL A 556 -2.37 -12.29 -17.27
N ASP A 557 -3.09 -11.18 -17.28
CA ASP A 557 -2.55 -9.84 -17.00
C ASP A 557 -2.50 -9.49 -15.50
N THR A 558 -2.90 -10.39 -14.61
CA THR A 558 -2.99 -10.11 -13.16
C THR A 558 -1.65 -9.61 -12.60
N PHE A 559 -0.52 -10.17 -13.03
CA PHE A 559 0.82 -9.78 -12.60
C PHE A 559 1.59 -8.95 -13.64
N GLN A 560 0.94 -8.53 -14.75
CA GLN A 560 1.54 -7.66 -15.76
C GLN A 560 1.73 -6.22 -15.25
N PRO A 561 2.68 -5.44 -15.80
CA PRO A 561 3.61 -5.82 -16.88
C PRO A 561 4.87 -6.58 -16.40
N ARG A 562 4.89 -7.09 -15.17
CA ARG A 562 6.08 -7.58 -14.48
C ARG A 562 6.33 -9.06 -14.64
N ASN A 563 5.28 -9.84 -14.72
CA ASN A 563 5.34 -11.28 -14.90
C ASN A 563 4.22 -11.74 -15.86
N GLY A 564 4.61 -12.48 -16.90
CA GLY A 564 3.67 -13.10 -17.83
C GLY A 564 3.30 -14.54 -17.47
N THR A 565 3.67 -15.01 -16.28
CA THR A 565 3.32 -16.37 -15.83
C THR A 565 1.84 -16.41 -15.47
N GLN A 566 1.09 -17.30 -16.13
CA GLN A 566 -0.27 -17.63 -15.74
C GLN A 566 -0.26 -18.26 -14.35
N THR A 567 -1.17 -17.84 -13.49
CA THR A 567 -1.20 -18.24 -12.09
C THR A 567 -2.62 -18.56 -11.63
N SER A 568 -2.71 -19.49 -10.68
CA SER A 568 -3.94 -19.81 -9.98
C SER A 568 -3.80 -19.63 -8.47
N VAL A 569 -4.92 -19.39 -7.81
CA VAL A 569 -5.00 -19.49 -6.34
C VAL A 569 -5.59 -20.84 -5.98
N LEU A 570 -4.86 -21.62 -5.19
CA LEU A 570 -5.31 -22.90 -4.68
C LEU A 570 -5.72 -22.78 -3.21
N PHE A 571 -6.95 -23.20 -2.90
CA PHE A 571 -7.49 -23.21 -1.55
C PHE A 571 -7.49 -24.63 -1.03
N LEU A 572 -6.79 -24.86 0.08
CA LEU A 572 -6.52 -26.17 0.64
C LEU A 572 -6.90 -26.21 2.12
N GLN A 573 -7.43 -27.35 2.56
CA GLN A 573 -7.61 -27.68 3.97
C GLN A 573 -6.77 -28.91 4.32
N LYS A 574 -5.84 -28.78 5.27
CA LYS A 574 -4.97 -29.88 5.71
C LYS A 574 -5.82 -30.98 6.36
N LYS A 575 -5.68 -32.21 5.90
CA LYS A 575 -6.40 -33.37 6.49
C LYS A 575 -5.91 -33.64 7.90
N THR A 576 -6.85 -34.04 8.78
CA THR A 576 -6.50 -34.51 10.11
C THR A 576 -5.95 -35.94 10.05
N ALA A 577 -5.35 -36.39 11.15
CA ALA A 577 -4.86 -37.79 11.24
C ALA A 577 -5.99 -38.81 11.08
N GLU A 578 -7.15 -38.51 11.66
CA GLU A 578 -8.35 -39.38 11.59
C GLU A 578 -8.86 -39.48 10.14
N GLN A 579 -8.87 -38.37 9.38
CA GLN A 579 -9.26 -38.37 7.97
C GLN A 579 -8.32 -39.24 7.12
N LYS A 580 -7.01 -39.10 7.32
CA LYS A 580 -6.00 -39.89 6.61
C LYS A 580 -6.13 -41.37 6.93
N GLN A 581 -6.27 -41.71 8.19
CA GLN A 581 -6.47 -43.11 8.63
C GLN A 581 -7.77 -43.73 8.07
N ALA A 582 -8.85 -42.96 8.01
CA ALA A 582 -10.12 -43.42 7.43
C ALA A 582 -9.99 -43.71 5.92
N GLU A 583 -9.28 -42.83 5.18
CA GLU A 583 -9.01 -43.05 3.75
C GLU A 583 -8.08 -44.24 3.51
N GLU A 584 -7.03 -44.39 4.33
CA GLU A 584 -6.14 -45.56 4.27
C GLU A 584 -6.89 -46.88 4.57
N ALA A 585 -7.74 -46.90 5.58
CA ALA A 585 -8.51 -48.06 5.96
C ALA A 585 -9.58 -48.46 4.93
N SER A 586 -10.20 -47.47 4.28
CA SER A 586 -11.20 -47.70 3.22
C SER A 586 -10.59 -48.00 1.85
N GLY A 587 -9.31 -47.63 1.65
CA GLY A 587 -8.65 -47.69 0.35
C GLY A 587 -9.23 -46.71 -0.70
N THR A 588 -10.12 -45.83 -0.27
CA THR A 588 -10.79 -44.83 -1.13
C THR A 588 -10.74 -43.46 -0.50
N MET A 589 -10.51 -42.41 -1.31
CA MET A 589 -10.67 -41.05 -0.86
C MET A 589 -12.15 -40.67 -0.76
N ALA A 590 -12.48 -39.83 0.21
CA ALA A 590 -13.82 -39.28 0.31
C ALA A 590 -14.14 -38.44 -0.94
N ASP A 591 -15.32 -38.66 -1.51
CA ASP A 591 -15.79 -37.83 -2.63
C ASP A 591 -16.28 -36.46 -2.12
N TYR A 592 -15.86 -35.38 -2.77
CA TYR A 592 -16.25 -34.01 -2.41
C TYR A 592 -16.19 -33.07 -3.61
N ASN A 593 -16.97 -32.01 -3.55
CA ASN A 593 -16.96 -30.97 -4.59
C ASN A 593 -15.78 -30.04 -4.42
N ILE A 594 -15.16 -29.66 -5.56
CA ILE A 594 -14.13 -28.63 -5.65
C ILE A 594 -14.74 -27.44 -6.40
N PHE A 595 -14.66 -26.25 -5.78
CA PHE A 595 -15.07 -25.04 -6.46
C PHE A 595 -14.01 -24.63 -7.49
N MET A 596 -14.43 -24.49 -8.76
CA MET A 596 -13.53 -24.07 -9.85
C MET A 596 -14.04 -22.78 -10.47
N ALA A 597 -13.17 -21.80 -10.61
CA ALA A 597 -13.50 -20.54 -11.28
C ALA A 597 -12.34 -20.02 -12.11
N MET A 598 -12.68 -19.22 -13.13
CA MET A 598 -11.74 -18.52 -13.99
C MET A 598 -12.08 -17.02 -13.97
N VAL A 599 -11.07 -16.19 -13.78
CA VAL A 599 -11.22 -14.73 -13.83
C VAL A 599 -11.06 -14.26 -15.28
N GLU A 600 -12.17 -13.94 -15.92
CA GLU A 600 -12.18 -13.52 -17.35
C GLU A 600 -11.78 -12.05 -17.55
N LYS A 601 -11.97 -11.19 -16.54
CA LYS A 601 -11.70 -9.75 -16.63
C LYS A 601 -11.04 -9.22 -15.38
N LEU A 602 -10.03 -8.37 -15.58
CA LEU A 602 -9.51 -7.53 -14.50
C LEU A 602 -10.58 -6.50 -14.08
N SER A 603 -10.57 -6.13 -12.79
CA SER A 603 -11.45 -5.07 -12.29
C SER A 603 -11.26 -3.79 -13.10
N LEU A 604 -12.35 -3.04 -13.33
CA LEU A 604 -12.33 -1.73 -14.02
C LEU A 604 -11.35 -0.74 -13.38
N ILE A 605 -11.05 -0.87 -12.09
CA ILE A 605 -10.04 -0.08 -11.36
C ILE A 605 -8.64 -0.30 -11.95
N HIS A 606 -8.33 -1.50 -12.44
CA HIS A 606 -7.05 -1.78 -13.11
C HIS A 606 -7.02 -1.35 -14.57
N ILE A 607 -8.17 -1.24 -15.22
CA ILE A 607 -8.29 -0.80 -16.63
C ILE A 607 -8.20 0.72 -16.73
N SER A 608 -8.62 1.46 -15.69
CA SER A 608 -8.59 2.93 -15.65
C SER A 608 -7.25 3.51 -15.20
N GLU A 609 -6.31 2.71 -14.73
CA GLU A 609 -4.96 3.19 -14.42
C GLU A 609 -4.11 3.24 -15.70
N PRO A 610 -3.62 4.43 -16.10
CA PRO A 610 -2.65 4.54 -17.19
C PRO A 610 -1.26 4.12 -16.69
N THR A 611 -1.12 2.87 -16.23
CA THR A 611 0.18 2.28 -15.85
C THR A 611 0.81 1.51 -17.00
N ARG A 612 0.49 1.84 -18.24
CA ARG A 612 1.30 1.38 -19.35
C ARG A 612 2.41 2.41 -19.61
N PRO A 613 3.67 2.15 -19.23
CA PRO A 613 4.75 2.70 -19.99
C PRO A 613 4.62 2.08 -21.38
N ARG A 614 4.14 2.83 -22.35
CA ARG A 614 4.35 2.47 -23.75
C ARG A 614 5.86 2.37 -23.89
N LEU A 615 6.37 1.18 -24.08
CA LEU A 615 7.67 0.95 -24.68
C LEU A 615 7.61 1.68 -26.03
N ILE A 616 8.24 2.83 -26.08
CA ILE A 616 8.58 3.45 -27.35
C ILE A 616 9.72 2.59 -27.87
N SER A 617 9.42 1.88 -28.94
CA SER A 617 10.40 1.22 -29.81
C SER A 617 11.42 2.23 -30.34
#